data_de40128bde25e8edf92982d9de4f088b
#
_entry.id   de40128bde25e8edf92982d9de4f088b
#
_cell.length_a   1.000
_cell.length_b   1.000
_cell.length_c   1.000
_cell.angle_alpha   90.00
_cell.angle_beta   90.00
_cell.angle_gamma   90.00
#
_symmetry.space_group_name_H-M   'P 1'
#
loop_
_entity.id
_entity.type
_entity.pdbx_description
1 polymer ?
#
loop_
_entity_poly.entity_id
_entity_poly.type
_entity_poly.pdbx_seq_one_letter_code
_entity_poly.pdbx_strand_id
1 'polypeptide(L)'
;MEYARGSDGTHVAFRVLESDLSCDRPVDVVMVSGGLIPMEVFDEDPGFVRLLEGLRSFARVVVFDRRGLGLSDPIVDWNGPILDRWADDLAAVVEASAVQDPVVFAWDGYGIATRFAAQHPDRLRLLILHQPLTIPDDQWESWVTERRGFVRQNVDGVGDNFLGQIAPSRASDSSFQAWYARAGRVGASPTTAGRIWDSVFTSRPADQLLEEVETPTLVLHRRDNAYSPSEWVRLAASQISGAKAVELDGADHFPFLGDVDALVAEIAAFVIGERRLPPPQRILAAVMYTDLVASTQRAVSLGDARWKFVLDRHDAALRGAVGGCGGTVIKTTGDGILATLPSAGAALRAAERVRDALAIEGLGVRIGIHLGDIDRRGDDVSGLGVVIAARAMALADSGQIVVTASIPPAVIGQTATFEPFGTYELKGIPGTWPLQLLTNNQTTSTSRTSPNTTP
;
A
#
# COMPACT_ATOMS: atom_id res chain seq x y z
N MET A 1 -11.02 -2.53 22.69
CA MET A 1 -10.06 -1.61 23.30
C MET A 1 -9.89 -1.99 24.76
N GLU A 2 -8.66 -2.22 25.19
CA GLU A 2 -8.27 -2.64 26.53
C GLU A 2 -7.14 -1.73 27.04
N TYR A 3 -6.83 -1.82 28.34
CA TYR A 3 -5.76 -1.03 28.94
C TYR A 3 -4.84 -1.92 29.77
N ALA A 4 -3.55 -1.87 29.47
CA ALA A 4 -2.51 -2.39 30.33
C ALA A 4 -2.17 -1.34 31.41
N ARG A 5 -1.74 -1.81 32.59
CA ARG A 5 -1.32 -0.92 33.67
C ARG A 5 0.17 -1.07 33.92
N GLY A 6 0.92 -0.01 33.65
CA GLY A 6 2.35 0.06 33.95
C GLY A 6 2.62 0.00 35.45
N SER A 7 3.85 -0.33 35.82
CA SER A 7 4.31 -0.40 37.22
C SER A 7 4.19 0.95 37.97
N ASP A 8 4.23 2.05 37.23
CA ASP A 8 4.04 3.43 37.72
C ASP A 8 2.57 3.87 37.75
N GLY A 9 1.64 2.97 37.37
CA GLY A 9 0.20 3.23 37.35
C GLY A 9 -0.32 3.81 36.03
N THR A 10 0.53 4.05 35.04
CA THR A 10 0.15 4.54 33.70
C THR A 10 -0.76 3.53 32.98
N HIS A 11 -1.82 4.02 32.32
CA HIS A 11 -2.66 3.21 31.46
C HIS A 11 -2.19 3.29 30.01
N VAL A 12 -1.95 2.11 29.44
CA VAL A 12 -1.49 1.95 28.06
C VAL A 12 -2.59 1.25 27.27
N ALA A 13 -3.17 1.95 26.30
CA ALA A 13 -4.24 1.44 25.47
C ALA A 13 -3.70 0.42 24.46
N PHE A 14 -4.39 -0.73 24.32
CA PHE A 14 -4.04 -1.74 23.33
C PHE A 14 -5.26 -2.42 22.72
N ARG A 15 -5.05 -3.06 21.58
CA ARG A 15 -6.04 -3.89 20.86
C ARG A 15 -5.42 -5.24 20.53
N VAL A 16 -6.18 -6.31 20.72
CA VAL A 16 -5.85 -7.63 20.23
C VAL A 16 -6.66 -7.90 18.98
N LEU A 17 -5.99 -8.26 17.90
CA LEU A 17 -6.58 -8.66 16.62
C LEU A 17 -6.36 -10.16 16.48
N GLU A 18 -7.46 -10.91 16.54
CA GLU A 18 -7.41 -12.37 16.46
C GLU A 18 -6.87 -12.86 15.11
N SER A 19 -6.19 -14.00 15.14
CA SER A 19 -5.73 -14.68 13.92
C SER A 19 -6.91 -15.18 13.09
N ASP A 20 -6.76 -15.14 11.78
CA ASP A 20 -7.71 -15.75 10.84
C ASP A 20 -7.56 -17.28 10.77
N LEU A 21 -6.53 -17.84 11.42
CA LEU A 21 -6.32 -19.28 11.52
C LEU A 21 -7.16 -19.87 12.67
N SER A 22 -7.88 -20.93 12.37
CA SER A 22 -8.49 -21.80 13.37
C SER A 22 -7.43 -22.77 13.94
N CYS A 23 -6.43 -22.27 14.66
CA CYS A 23 -5.45 -23.12 15.36
C CYS A 23 -5.50 -22.86 16.87
N ASP A 24 -5.22 -23.90 17.66
CA ASP A 24 -5.31 -23.82 19.12
C ASP A 24 -4.31 -22.86 19.78
N ARG A 25 -3.21 -22.50 19.07
CA ARG A 25 -2.21 -21.53 19.51
C ARG A 25 -1.58 -20.82 18.33
N PRO A 26 -2.13 -19.69 17.89
CA PRO A 26 -1.46 -18.83 16.92
C PRO A 26 -0.20 -18.23 17.55
N VAL A 27 0.76 -17.84 16.70
CA VAL A 27 1.89 -17.02 17.14
C VAL A 27 1.37 -15.64 17.53
N ASP A 28 1.95 -15.04 18.54
CA ASP A 28 1.64 -13.68 18.97
C ASP A 28 2.66 -12.69 18.39
N VAL A 29 2.18 -11.68 17.66
CA VAL A 29 2.99 -10.57 17.16
C VAL A 29 2.57 -9.29 17.86
N VAL A 30 3.49 -8.67 18.59
CA VAL A 30 3.29 -7.35 19.21
C VAL A 30 3.94 -6.29 18.35
N MET A 31 3.14 -5.37 17.82
CA MET A 31 3.61 -4.28 16.97
C MET A 31 4.01 -3.07 17.80
N VAL A 32 5.22 -2.56 17.59
CA VAL A 32 5.78 -1.38 18.24
C VAL A 32 5.97 -0.27 17.21
N SER A 33 5.24 0.83 17.39
CA SER A 33 5.38 2.04 16.57
C SER A 33 6.17 3.11 17.32
N GLY A 34 7.15 3.72 16.65
CA GLY A 34 7.89 4.89 17.18
C GLY A 34 7.34 6.24 16.72
N GLY A 35 6.51 6.26 15.68
CA GLY A 35 5.93 7.48 15.10
C GLY A 35 4.76 8.04 15.91
N LEU A 36 4.05 9.01 15.34
CA LEU A 36 2.89 9.67 15.95
C LEU A 36 1.55 9.18 15.35
N ILE A 37 1.54 7.98 14.75
CA ILE A 37 0.33 7.37 14.18
C ILE A 37 -0.30 6.48 15.25
N PRO A 38 -1.45 6.86 15.85
CA PRO A 38 -2.11 6.06 16.86
C PRO A 38 -2.89 4.91 16.22
N MET A 39 -3.09 3.82 16.97
CA MET A 39 -3.79 2.62 16.49
C MET A 39 -5.25 2.88 16.10
N GLU A 40 -5.86 3.96 16.58
CA GLU A 40 -7.25 4.36 16.25
C GLU A 40 -7.46 4.60 14.74
N VAL A 41 -6.41 5.04 14.02
CA VAL A 41 -6.51 5.39 12.61
C VAL A 41 -5.96 4.31 11.67
N PHE A 42 -5.51 3.16 12.17
CA PHE A 42 -4.94 2.10 11.34
C PHE A 42 -5.95 1.55 10.32
N ASP A 43 -7.22 1.42 10.73
CA ASP A 43 -8.28 0.88 9.87
C ASP A 43 -8.75 1.89 8.78
N GLU A 44 -8.24 3.12 8.80
CA GLU A 44 -8.58 4.17 7.82
C GLU A 44 -7.66 4.18 6.60
N ASP A 45 -6.45 3.60 6.68
CA ASP A 45 -5.53 3.50 5.54
C ASP A 45 -5.49 2.08 4.97
N PRO A 46 -5.72 1.91 3.65
CA PRO A 46 -5.74 0.58 3.02
C PRO A 46 -4.43 -0.21 3.16
N GLY A 47 -3.30 0.49 3.24
CA GLY A 47 -1.98 -0.15 3.43
C GLY A 47 -1.83 -0.73 4.82
N PHE A 48 -2.28 0.00 5.86
CA PHE A 48 -2.33 -0.54 7.22
C PHE A 48 -3.25 -1.74 7.33
N VAL A 49 -4.47 -1.64 6.77
CA VAL A 49 -5.41 -2.77 6.74
C VAL A 49 -4.74 -3.98 6.09
N ARG A 50 -4.05 -3.78 4.96
CA ARG A 50 -3.33 -4.85 4.26
C ARG A 50 -2.24 -5.50 5.10
N LEU A 51 -1.45 -4.68 5.81
CA LEU A 51 -0.40 -5.16 6.72
C LEU A 51 -1.00 -6.01 7.85
N LEU A 52 -2.05 -5.50 8.50
CA LEU A 52 -2.71 -6.20 9.61
C LEU A 52 -3.37 -7.51 9.16
N GLU A 53 -4.08 -7.52 8.02
CA GLU A 53 -4.65 -8.74 7.43
C GLU A 53 -3.55 -9.76 7.10
N GLY A 54 -2.44 -9.28 6.54
CA GLY A 54 -1.29 -10.12 6.24
C GLY A 54 -0.71 -10.81 7.47
N LEU A 55 -0.49 -10.05 8.54
CA LEU A 55 0.01 -10.59 9.81
C LEU A 55 -1.02 -11.54 10.46
N ARG A 56 -2.32 -11.17 10.46
CA ARG A 56 -3.40 -12.00 11.01
C ARG A 56 -3.59 -13.33 10.27
N SER A 57 -3.13 -13.41 9.02
CA SER A 57 -3.18 -14.67 8.27
C SER A 57 -2.34 -15.80 8.88
N PHE A 58 -1.45 -15.50 9.84
CA PHE A 58 -0.62 -16.50 10.53
C PHE A 58 -0.38 -16.22 12.03
N ALA A 59 -0.78 -15.05 12.54
CA ALA A 59 -0.53 -14.65 13.92
C ALA A 59 -1.72 -13.92 14.54
N ARG A 60 -1.83 -13.94 15.85
CA ARG A 60 -2.60 -12.97 16.62
C ARG A 60 -1.78 -11.70 16.77
N VAL A 61 -2.35 -10.54 16.48
CA VAL A 61 -1.60 -9.27 16.45
C VAL A 61 -2.05 -8.36 17.58
N VAL A 62 -1.12 -7.88 18.39
CA VAL A 62 -1.35 -6.89 19.43
C VAL A 62 -0.78 -5.55 18.95
N VAL A 63 -1.62 -4.53 18.92
CA VAL A 63 -1.23 -3.14 18.63
C VAL A 63 -1.51 -2.28 19.85
N PHE A 64 -0.69 -1.28 20.11
CA PHE A 64 -0.86 -0.41 21.27
C PHE A 64 -0.36 1.01 21.00
N ASP A 65 -0.91 1.95 21.73
CA ASP A 65 -0.41 3.31 21.81
C ASP A 65 0.48 3.44 23.04
N ARG A 66 1.77 3.74 22.87
CA ARG A 66 2.63 4.02 24.03
C ARG A 66 2.17 5.29 24.76
N ARG A 67 2.53 5.47 26.04
CA ARG A 67 2.23 6.73 26.78
C ARG A 67 2.58 7.96 25.96
N GLY A 68 1.71 8.97 26.00
CA GLY A 68 1.82 10.20 25.23
C GLY A 68 1.30 10.12 23.81
N LEU A 69 0.74 8.97 23.38
CA LEU A 69 0.16 8.76 22.06
C LEU A 69 -1.29 8.31 22.20
N GLY A 70 -2.16 8.82 21.31
CA GLY A 70 -3.52 8.32 21.11
C GLY A 70 -4.35 8.24 22.39
N LEU A 71 -4.79 7.03 22.73
CA LEU A 71 -5.68 6.75 23.85
C LEU A 71 -4.96 6.38 25.16
N SER A 72 -3.64 6.33 25.16
CA SER A 72 -2.84 6.08 26.37
C SER A 72 -2.66 7.34 27.21
N ASP A 73 -2.35 7.16 28.49
CA ASP A 73 -2.12 8.26 29.39
C ASP A 73 -1.00 9.21 28.89
N PRO A 74 -1.10 10.51 29.18
CA PRO A 74 -0.10 11.48 28.77
C PRO A 74 1.22 11.25 29.53
N ILE A 75 2.33 11.71 28.93
CA ILE A 75 3.62 11.77 29.62
C ILE A 75 3.58 12.93 30.60
N VAL A 76 3.52 12.62 31.89
CA VAL A 76 3.48 13.62 32.97
C VAL A 76 4.88 14.08 33.33
N ASP A 77 5.80 13.14 33.47
CA ASP A 77 7.20 13.41 33.79
C ASP A 77 8.10 13.18 32.58
N TRP A 78 8.81 14.20 32.15
CA TRP A 78 9.74 14.18 31.03
C TRP A 78 11.22 14.06 31.47
N ASN A 79 11.47 13.88 32.76
CA ASN A 79 12.82 13.68 33.27
C ASN A 79 13.25 12.21 33.07
N GLY A 80 14.44 12.00 32.55
CA GLY A 80 14.99 10.67 32.31
C GLY A 80 14.69 10.08 30.93
N PRO A 81 15.17 8.88 30.64
CA PRO A 81 15.12 8.29 29.32
C PRO A 81 13.72 7.80 28.96
N ILE A 82 13.08 8.48 28.04
CA ILE A 82 11.70 8.17 27.63
C ILE A 82 11.58 6.79 26.99
N LEU A 83 12.63 6.32 26.33
CA LEU A 83 12.64 5.02 25.65
C LEU A 83 12.57 3.86 26.64
N ASP A 84 13.11 4.01 27.82
CA ASP A 84 13.01 2.98 28.88
C ASP A 84 11.57 2.88 29.37
N ARG A 85 10.88 4.02 29.56
CA ARG A 85 9.47 4.03 29.95
C ARG A 85 8.55 3.43 28.87
N TRP A 86 8.87 3.65 27.59
CA TRP A 86 8.14 3.01 26.51
C TRP A 86 8.44 1.51 26.39
N ALA A 87 9.64 1.05 26.78
CA ALA A 87 9.92 -0.37 26.93
C ALA A 87 9.13 -0.98 28.09
N ASP A 88 8.97 -0.27 29.21
CA ASP A 88 8.08 -0.66 30.30
C ASP A 88 6.60 -0.73 29.85
N ASP A 89 6.16 0.21 29.02
CA ASP A 89 4.82 0.17 28.41
C ASP A 89 4.62 -1.10 27.57
N LEU A 90 5.62 -1.45 26.75
CA LEU A 90 5.61 -2.69 25.97
C LEU A 90 5.53 -3.92 26.89
N ALA A 91 6.32 -3.95 27.98
CA ALA A 91 6.29 -5.02 28.95
C ALA A 91 4.89 -5.19 29.61
N ALA A 92 4.25 -4.07 29.97
CA ALA A 92 2.91 -4.06 30.54
C ALA A 92 1.85 -4.57 29.54
N VAL A 93 1.97 -4.19 28.26
CA VAL A 93 1.06 -4.67 27.20
C VAL A 93 1.23 -6.17 26.96
N VAL A 94 2.47 -6.68 26.88
CA VAL A 94 2.76 -8.11 26.75
C VAL A 94 2.10 -8.91 27.88
N GLU A 95 2.18 -8.42 29.11
CA GLU A 95 1.57 -9.06 30.27
C GLU A 95 0.02 -9.01 30.22
N ALA A 96 -0.55 -7.82 29.99
CA ALA A 96 -2.00 -7.61 29.99
C ALA A 96 -2.71 -8.34 28.84
N SER A 97 -2.06 -8.47 27.68
CA SER A 97 -2.62 -9.17 26.51
C SER A 97 -2.48 -10.69 26.58
N ALA A 98 -1.95 -11.22 27.70
CA ALA A 98 -1.71 -12.66 27.91
C ALA A 98 -0.89 -13.33 26.79
N VAL A 99 0.02 -12.57 26.18
CA VAL A 99 0.93 -13.04 25.14
C VAL A 99 2.02 -13.90 25.78
N GLN A 100 2.26 -15.08 25.21
CA GLN A 100 3.36 -15.96 25.61
C GLN A 100 4.39 -16.03 24.48
N ASP A 101 5.66 -15.86 24.81
CA ASP A 101 6.77 -15.91 23.86
C ASP A 101 6.53 -14.98 22.61
N PRO A 102 6.35 -13.67 22.79
CA PRO A 102 6.00 -12.77 21.74
C PRO A 102 7.06 -12.69 20.64
N VAL A 103 6.58 -12.47 19.43
CA VAL A 103 7.35 -11.86 18.35
C VAL A 103 7.14 -10.35 18.43
N VAL A 104 8.17 -9.56 18.64
CA VAL A 104 8.06 -8.10 18.58
C VAL A 104 8.42 -7.61 17.19
N PHE A 105 7.47 -6.92 16.54
CA PHE A 105 7.67 -6.26 15.26
C PHE A 105 7.69 -4.74 15.44
N ALA A 106 8.86 -4.14 15.28
CA ALA A 106 9.07 -2.70 15.48
C ALA A 106 9.33 -1.98 14.15
N TRP A 107 8.62 -0.87 13.95
CA TRP A 107 8.86 0.12 12.91
C TRP A 107 8.87 1.51 13.55
N ASP A 108 9.87 2.34 13.25
CA ASP A 108 10.17 3.59 13.98
C ASP A 108 10.33 3.46 15.51
N GLY A 109 9.94 2.33 16.06
CA GLY A 109 10.02 1.99 17.48
C GLY A 109 11.17 1.04 17.83
N TYR A 110 12.15 0.90 16.96
CA TYR A 110 13.26 -0.04 17.16
C TYR A 110 14.02 0.19 18.48
N GLY A 111 14.25 1.43 18.90
CA GLY A 111 14.88 1.72 20.19
C GLY A 111 14.08 1.26 21.41
N ILE A 112 12.75 1.16 21.30
CA ILE A 112 11.88 0.59 22.34
C ILE A 112 12.05 -0.94 22.34
N ALA A 113 11.97 -1.55 21.17
CA ALA A 113 12.03 -3.00 21.00
C ALA A 113 13.40 -3.58 21.39
N THR A 114 14.51 -2.91 21.03
CA THR A 114 15.86 -3.33 21.42
C THR A 114 16.09 -3.24 22.92
N ARG A 115 15.58 -2.19 23.58
CA ARG A 115 15.62 -2.11 25.04
C ARG A 115 14.84 -3.22 25.71
N PHE A 116 13.63 -3.49 25.24
CA PHE A 116 12.85 -4.60 25.75
C PHE A 116 13.56 -5.93 25.55
N ALA A 117 14.17 -6.17 24.37
CA ALA A 117 14.92 -7.39 24.08
C ALA A 117 16.16 -7.55 24.99
N ALA A 118 16.91 -6.48 25.19
CA ALA A 118 18.09 -6.49 26.05
C ALA A 118 17.74 -6.69 27.54
N GLN A 119 16.64 -6.07 28.01
CA GLN A 119 16.19 -6.17 29.41
C GLN A 119 15.46 -7.47 29.72
N HIS A 120 14.84 -8.11 28.72
CA HIS A 120 13.98 -9.29 28.87
C HIS A 120 14.29 -10.38 27.82
N PRO A 121 15.53 -10.85 27.70
CA PRO A 121 15.91 -11.80 26.64
C PRO A 121 15.10 -13.12 26.69
N ASP A 122 14.75 -13.58 27.89
CA ASP A 122 13.95 -14.80 28.10
C ASP A 122 12.44 -14.62 27.82
N ARG A 123 11.97 -13.39 27.60
CA ARG A 123 10.55 -13.07 27.37
C ARG A 123 10.22 -12.78 25.92
N LEU A 124 11.18 -12.91 25.01
CA LEU A 124 11.03 -12.57 23.60
C LEU A 124 11.49 -13.74 22.73
N ARG A 125 10.57 -14.27 21.93
CA ARG A 125 10.85 -15.36 21.00
C ARG A 125 11.67 -14.91 19.80
N LEU A 126 11.24 -13.84 19.13
CA LEU A 126 11.85 -13.28 17.92
C LEU A 126 11.70 -11.76 17.91
N LEU A 127 12.69 -11.09 17.33
CA LEU A 127 12.66 -9.65 17.10
C LEU A 127 12.65 -9.36 15.60
N ILE A 128 11.78 -8.45 15.17
CA ILE A 128 11.71 -7.98 13.78
C ILE A 128 11.84 -6.48 13.79
N LEU A 129 12.87 -5.97 13.14
CA LEU A 129 13.15 -4.54 13.03
C LEU A 129 12.99 -4.11 11.57
N HIS A 130 12.05 -3.21 11.33
CA HIS A 130 11.87 -2.59 10.03
C HIS A 130 12.55 -1.23 10.01
N GLN A 131 13.51 -1.07 9.10
CA GLN A 131 14.25 0.18 8.90
C GLN A 131 14.97 0.70 10.18
N PRO A 132 15.64 -0.16 11.00
CA PRO A 132 16.42 0.34 12.12
C PRO A 132 17.58 1.20 11.61
N LEU A 133 17.96 2.21 12.37
CA LEU A 133 19.02 3.14 11.98
C LEU A 133 20.18 3.08 12.97
N THR A 134 21.39 2.85 12.46
CA THR A 134 22.62 3.23 13.13
C THR A 134 23.26 4.36 12.32
N ILE A 135 23.22 5.55 12.87
CA ILE A 135 23.74 6.74 12.21
C ILE A 135 25.20 6.91 12.64
N PRO A 136 26.15 6.99 11.69
CA PRO A 136 27.57 7.22 12.01
C PRO A 136 27.75 8.49 12.88
N ASP A 137 28.71 8.44 13.80
CA ASP A 137 28.92 9.51 14.78
C ASP A 137 29.19 10.87 14.15
N ASP A 138 29.92 10.89 13.05
CA ASP A 138 30.25 12.09 12.27
C ASP A 138 29.04 12.70 11.53
N GLN A 139 27.97 11.91 11.34
CA GLN A 139 26.73 12.33 10.67
C GLN A 139 25.60 12.64 11.65
N TRP A 140 25.70 12.25 12.90
CA TRP A 140 24.65 12.38 13.92
C TRP A 140 24.14 13.81 14.10
N GLU A 141 25.03 14.76 14.36
CA GLU A 141 24.67 16.16 14.63
C GLU A 141 23.98 16.80 13.40
N SER A 142 24.47 16.51 12.21
CA SER A 142 23.87 16.99 10.96
C SER A 142 22.48 16.42 10.77
N TRP A 143 22.33 15.11 10.96
CA TRP A 143 21.06 14.41 10.83
C TRP A 143 20.01 14.92 11.84
N VAL A 144 20.38 15.06 13.11
CA VAL A 144 19.50 15.59 14.16
C VAL A 144 19.06 17.03 13.84
N THR A 145 19.99 17.86 13.39
CA THR A 145 19.70 19.27 13.04
C THR A 145 18.70 19.37 11.91
N GLU A 146 18.88 18.57 10.85
CA GLU A 146 17.95 18.50 9.73
C GLU A 146 16.56 18.06 10.19
N ARG A 147 16.47 16.97 10.95
CA ARG A 147 15.19 16.41 11.42
C ARG A 147 14.45 17.34 12.39
N ARG A 148 15.15 17.98 13.30
CA ARG A 148 14.56 19.02 14.15
C ARG A 148 14.02 20.21 13.36
N GLY A 149 14.69 20.56 12.27
CA GLY A 149 14.19 21.58 11.33
C GLY A 149 12.82 21.19 10.75
N PHE A 150 12.68 19.95 10.28
CA PHE A 150 11.41 19.43 9.77
C PHE A 150 10.30 19.40 10.83
N VAL A 151 10.59 18.93 12.03
CA VAL A 151 9.60 18.87 13.12
C VAL A 151 9.11 20.28 13.51
N ARG A 152 9.98 21.27 13.57
CA ARG A 152 9.60 22.66 13.91
C ARG A 152 8.77 23.33 12.82
N GLN A 153 9.06 23.06 11.55
CA GLN A 153 8.32 23.61 10.41
C GLN A 153 6.95 22.97 10.24
N ASN A 154 6.78 21.73 10.72
CA ASN A 154 5.63 20.89 10.47
C ASN A 154 5.15 20.25 11.78
N VAL A 155 4.72 21.08 12.74
CA VAL A 155 4.13 20.62 14.01
C VAL A 155 2.94 19.68 13.78
N ASP A 156 2.31 19.77 12.60
CA ASP A 156 1.25 18.88 12.13
C ASP A 156 1.77 17.64 11.38
N GLY A 157 3.09 17.46 11.29
CA GLY A 157 3.71 16.28 10.68
C GLY A 157 3.68 16.24 9.15
N VAL A 158 3.17 17.26 8.46
CA VAL A 158 2.99 17.28 7.02
C VAL A 158 3.60 18.52 6.38
N GLY A 159 4.91 18.47 6.19
CA GLY A 159 5.54 19.35 5.20
C GLY A 159 5.70 18.57 3.88
N ASP A 160 5.46 19.20 2.75
CA ASP A 160 5.53 18.58 1.41
C ASP A 160 6.82 17.81 1.16
N ASN A 161 7.94 18.23 1.75
CA ASN A 161 9.24 17.56 1.63
C ASN A 161 9.38 16.31 2.51
N PHE A 162 8.68 16.20 3.63
CA PHE A 162 8.85 15.08 4.55
C PHE A 162 8.18 13.81 4.03
N LEU A 163 6.95 13.91 3.52
CA LEU A 163 6.27 12.78 2.89
C LEU A 163 7.02 12.26 1.66
N GLY A 164 7.69 13.14 0.91
CA GLY A 164 8.54 12.73 -0.20
C GLY A 164 9.73 11.85 0.21
N GLN A 165 10.18 11.93 1.47
CA GLN A 165 11.25 11.09 2.00
C GLN A 165 10.76 9.79 2.63
N ILE A 166 9.63 9.85 3.37
CA ILE A 166 9.14 8.70 4.15
C ILE A 166 8.06 7.86 3.44
N ALA A 167 7.36 8.46 2.47
CA ALA A 167 6.26 7.84 1.75
C ALA A 167 6.23 8.27 0.27
N PRO A 168 7.34 8.15 -0.49
CA PRO A 168 7.43 8.66 -1.85
C PRO A 168 6.36 8.09 -2.78
N SER A 169 5.92 6.85 -2.60
CA SER A 169 4.86 6.23 -3.40
C SER A 169 3.48 6.89 -3.22
N ARG A 170 3.23 7.55 -2.09
CA ARG A 170 1.97 8.16 -1.71
C ARG A 170 2.08 9.68 -1.44
N ALA A 171 3.25 10.27 -1.65
CA ALA A 171 3.51 11.68 -1.34
C ALA A 171 2.59 12.66 -2.08
N SER A 172 2.15 12.33 -3.31
CA SER A 172 1.21 13.13 -4.10
C SER A 172 -0.28 12.72 -3.94
N ASP A 173 -0.58 11.68 -3.15
CA ASP A 173 -1.93 11.24 -2.88
C ASP A 173 -2.58 12.11 -1.81
N SER A 174 -3.54 12.94 -2.21
CA SER A 174 -4.23 13.87 -1.31
C SER A 174 -5.01 13.17 -0.19
N SER A 175 -5.51 11.95 -0.41
CA SER A 175 -6.21 11.16 0.60
C SER A 175 -5.24 10.68 1.67
N PHE A 176 -4.08 10.20 1.25
CA PHE A 176 -3.01 9.79 2.17
C PHE A 176 -2.46 10.98 2.97
N GLN A 177 -2.23 12.13 2.31
CA GLN A 177 -1.81 13.35 2.99
C GLN A 177 -2.80 13.78 4.07
N ALA A 178 -4.10 13.78 3.75
CA ALA A 178 -5.16 14.15 4.69
C ALA A 178 -5.24 13.16 5.87
N TRP A 179 -5.14 11.86 5.59
CA TRP A 179 -5.09 10.82 6.61
C TRP A 179 -3.86 10.96 7.53
N TYR A 180 -2.67 11.13 6.96
CA TYR A 180 -1.43 11.25 7.72
C TYR A 180 -1.43 12.50 8.62
N ALA A 181 -1.89 13.65 8.08
CA ALA A 181 -2.07 14.86 8.86
C ALA A 181 -3.08 14.68 10.01
N ARG A 182 -4.18 13.95 9.77
CA ARG A 182 -5.16 13.62 10.81
C ARG A 182 -4.56 12.69 11.86
N ALA A 183 -3.81 11.67 11.45
CA ALA A 183 -3.14 10.73 12.34
C ALA A 183 -2.23 11.47 13.35
N GLY A 184 -1.41 12.39 12.88
CA GLY A 184 -0.55 13.21 13.75
C GLY A 184 -1.33 14.04 14.76
N ARG A 185 -2.45 14.67 14.35
CA ARG A 185 -3.31 15.47 15.26
C ARG A 185 -4.04 14.64 16.31
N VAL A 186 -4.49 13.44 15.92
CA VAL A 186 -5.16 12.50 16.84
C VAL A 186 -4.13 11.84 17.76
N GLY A 187 -2.91 11.61 17.25
CA GLY A 187 -1.86 10.92 17.97
C GLY A 187 -1.33 11.71 19.16
N ALA A 188 -1.03 12.99 18.98
CA ALA A 188 -0.47 13.81 20.07
C ALA A 188 -0.77 15.31 19.88
N SER A 189 -0.83 16.05 21.00
CA SER A 189 -0.86 17.50 20.94
C SER A 189 0.47 18.06 20.37
N PRO A 190 0.48 19.25 19.75
CA PRO A 190 1.71 19.85 19.22
C PRO A 190 2.86 19.92 20.23
N THR A 191 2.56 20.27 21.49
CA THR A 191 3.56 20.32 22.55
C THR A 191 4.11 18.94 22.90
N THR A 192 3.23 17.93 22.97
CA THR A 192 3.63 16.54 23.25
C THR A 192 4.46 15.97 22.08
N ALA A 193 4.01 16.19 20.84
CA ALA A 193 4.73 15.76 19.64
C ALA A 193 6.15 16.36 19.59
N GLY A 194 6.30 17.67 19.82
CA GLY A 194 7.60 18.32 19.86
C GLY A 194 8.52 17.74 20.93
N ARG A 195 8.00 17.48 22.14
CA ARG A 195 8.79 16.86 23.23
C ARG A 195 9.16 15.40 22.95
N ILE A 196 8.26 14.63 22.35
CA ILE A 196 8.55 13.25 21.92
C ILE A 196 9.74 13.25 20.97
N TRP A 197 9.69 14.08 19.92
CA TRP A 197 10.77 14.15 18.94
C TRP A 197 12.08 14.65 19.54
N ASP A 198 12.04 15.69 20.38
CA ASP A 198 13.24 16.16 21.07
C ASP A 198 13.87 15.07 21.94
N SER A 199 13.04 14.29 22.65
CA SER A 199 13.52 13.16 23.46
C SER A 199 14.14 12.05 22.64
N VAL A 200 13.52 11.70 21.50
CA VAL A 200 14.06 10.69 20.57
C VAL A 200 15.39 11.13 19.99
N PHE A 201 15.49 12.38 19.51
CA PHE A 201 16.72 12.91 18.92
C PHE A 201 17.88 13.13 19.91
N THR A 202 17.60 13.16 21.21
CA THR A 202 18.66 13.28 22.24
C THR A 202 19.13 11.92 22.78
N SER A 203 18.42 10.85 22.50
CA SER A 203 18.63 9.56 23.18
C SER A 203 19.48 8.56 22.41
N ARG A 204 19.91 8.84 21.17
CA ARG A 204 20.55 7.85 20.27
C ARG A 204 19.92 6.45 20.46
N PRO A 205 18.73 6.22 19.93
CA PRO A 205 17.84 5.21 20.50
C PRO A 205 18.30 3.75 20.37
N ALA A 206 19.08 3.40 19.37
CA ALA A 206 19.37 1.98 19.13
C ALA A 206 20.85 1.61 19.31
N ASP A 207 21.77 2.53 19.01
CA ASP A 207 23.21 2.22 18.85
C ASP A 207 23.83 1.59 20.09
N GLN A 208 23.33 1.98 21.27
CA GLN A 208 23.90 1.53 22.55
C GLN A 208 23.44 0.17 23.03
N LEU A 209 22.39 -0.43 22.40
CA LEU A 209 21.81 -1.69 22.86
C LEU A 209 21.73 -2.77 21.79
N LEU A 210 22.06 -2.48 20.53
CA LEU A 210 22.00 -3.47 19.45
C LEU A 210 22.94 -4.66 19.71
N GLU A 211 24.13 -4.41 20.28
CA GLU A 211 25.11 -5.45 20.64
C GLU A 211 24.66 -6.31 21.84
N GLU A 212 23.69 -5.81 22.62
CA GLU A 212 23.14 -6.53 23.78
C GLU A 212 21.93 -7.41 23.40
N VAL A 213 21.46 -7.35 22.14
CA VAL A 213 20.34 -8.18 21.68
C VAL A 213 20.80 -9.59 21.38
N GLU A 214 20.38 -10.53 22.21
CA GLU A 214 20.64 -11.98 22.03
C GLU A 214 19.50 -12.70 21.29
N THR A 215 18.32 -12.08 21.21
CA THR A 215 17.13 -12.64 20.55
C THR A 215 17.35 -12.81 19.06
N PRO A 216 16.97 -13.94 18.43
CA PRO A 216 17.04 -14.11 16.99
C PRO A 216 16.28 -12.98 16.28
N THR A 217 16.99 -12.23 15.42
CA THR A 217 16.52 -10.97 14.86
C THR A 217 16.43 -11.00 13.33
N LEU A 218 15.31 -10.53 12.78
CA LEU A 218 15.14 -10.20 11.37
C LEU A 218 15.19 -8.69 11.19
N VAL A 219 16.07 -8.22 10.32
CA VAL A 219 16.15 -6.82 9.90
C VAL A 219 15.63 -6.70 8.48
N LEU A 220 14.59 -5.89 8.28
CA LEU A 220 13.99 -5.61 6.99
C LEU A 220 14.28 -4.18 6.58
N HIS A 221 14.68 -3.96 5.33
CA HIS A 221 14.87 -2.62 4.80
C HIS A 221 14.51 -2.54 3.31
N ARG A 222 14.15 -1.35 2.85
CA ARG A 222 13.90 -1.07 1.44
C ARG A 222 15.12 -0.42 0.81
N ARG A 223 15.50 -0.90 -0.38
CA ARG A 223 16.74 -0.53 -1.07
C ARG A 223 16.89 0.98 -1.30
N ASP A 224 15.83 1.62 -1.76
CA ASP A 224 15.85 3.01 -2.22
C ASP A 224 15.31 4.00 -1.18
N ASN A 225 15.24 3.60 0.10
CA ASN A 225 14.73 4.46 1.16
C ASN A 225 15.72 5.59 1.47
N ALA A 226 15.32 6.83 1.15
CA ALA A 226 16.14 8.01 1.40
C ALA A 226 16.18 8.44 2.88
N TYR A 227 15.13 8.09 3.66
CA TYR A 227 15.08 8.41 5.10
C TYR A 227 15.96 7.48 5.94
N SER A 228 16.04 6.21 5.53
CA SER A 228 16.85 5.15 6.17
C SER A 228 17.77 4.51 5.13
N PRO A 229 18.91 5.14 4.80
CA PRO A 229 19.84 4.60 3.82
C PRO A 229 20.24 3.16 4.12
N SER A 230 20.30 2.30 3.11
CA SER A 230 20.59 0.87 3.25
C SER A 230 21.91 0.59 3.99
N GLU A 231 22.89 1.48 3.88
CA GLU A 231 24.18 1.37 4.58
C GLU A 231 24.01 1.49 6.10
N TRP A 232 23.15 2.40 6.58
CA TRP A 232 22.87 2.58 8.00
C TRP A 232 22.09 1.41 8.58
N VAL A 233 21.15 0.87 7.81
CA VAL A 233 20.38 -0.31 8.23
C VAL A 233 21.27 -1.55 8.27
N ARG A 234 22.17 -1.73 7.28
CA ARG A 234 23.14 -2.81 7.30
C ARG A 234 24.12 -2.69 8.46
N LEU A 235 24.53 -1.46 8.80
CA LEU A 235 25.35 -1.21 9.97
C LEU A 235 24.61 -1.64 11.25
N ALA A 236 23.36 -1.24 11.43
CA ALA A 236 22.53 -1.68 12.55
C ALA A 236 22.42 -3.22 12.63
N ALA A 237 22.15 -3.87 11.50
CA ALA A 237 22.05 -5.33 11.45
C ALA A 237 23.37 -6.02 11.82
N SER A 238 24.52 -5.43 11.47
CA SER A 238 25.84 -6.00 11.79
C SER A 238 26.19 -5.96 13.27
N GLN A 239 25.54 -5.09 14.04
CA GLN A 239 25.74 -4.97 15.49
C GLN A 239 24.93 -6.01 16.28
N ILE A 240 23.92 -6.63 15.69
CA ILE A 240 23.12 -7.68 16.35
C ILE A 240 23.66 -9.05 15.98
N SER A 241 24.08 -9.81 16.99
CA SER A 241 24.63 -11.14 16.78
C SER A 241 23.66 -12.09 16.09
N GLY A 242 24.06 -12.65 14.94
CA GLY A 242 23.23 -13.60 14.20
C GLY A 242 21.99 -13.01 13.52
N ALA A 243 21.87 -11.69 13.41
CA ALA A 243 20.74 -11.06 12.72
C ALA A 243 20.69 -11.45 11.23
N LYS A 244 19.48 -11.76 10.75
CA LYS A 244 19.20 -11.96 9.33
C LYS A 244 18.74 -10.63 8.72
N ALA A 245 19.50 -10.08 7.79
CA ALA A 245 19.10 -8.89 7.04
C ALA A 245 18.46 -9.29 5.69
N VAL A 246 17.31 -8.68 5.36
CA VAL A 246 16.62 -8.88 4.09
C VAL A 246 16.33 -7.52 3.47
N GLU A 247 16.80 -7.36 2.23
CA GLU A 247 16.53 -6.19 1.41
C GLU A 247 15.26 -6.40 0.58
N LEU A 248 14.34 -5.44 0.63
CA LEU A 248 13.11 -5.39 -0.15
C LEU A 248 13.22 -4.28 -1.19
N ASP A 249 12.50 -4.42 -2.30
CA ASP A 249 12.40 -3.37 -3.30
C ASP A 249 11.52 -2.21 -2.79
N GLY A 250 11.80 -1.00 -3.31
CA GLY A 250 11.02 0.20 -3.01
C GLY A 250 11.73 1.23 -2.16
N ALA A 251 11.07 2.36 -1.95
CA ALA A 251 11.63 3.55 -1.31
C ALA A 251 10.86 4.03 -0.06
N ASP A 252 9.69 3.47 0.21
CA ASP A 252 8.85 3.89 1.33
C ASP A 252 9.45 3.47 2.68
N HIS A 253 9.37 4.37 3.66
CA HIS A 253 9.85 4.11 5.01
C HIS A 253 8.85 3.27 5.83
N PHE A 254 7.55 3.47 5.62
CA PHE A 254 6.53 2.78 6.40
C PHE A 254 6.31 1.34 5.92
N PRO A 255 6.12 0.36 6.84
CA PRO A 255 5.91 -1.05 6.49
C PRO A 255 4.61 -1.31 5.75
N PHE A 256 3.62 -0.44 5.90
CA PHE A 256 2.30 -0.52 5.29
C PHE A 256 2.21 0.15 3.91
N LEU A 257 3.33 0.62 3.34
CA LEU A 257 3.42 1.20 2.00
C LEU A 257 4.28 0.33 1.07
N GLY A 258 4.19 0.58 -0.23
CA GLY A 258 4.90 -0.19 -1.25
C GLY A 258 4.44 -1.64 -1.32
N ASP A 259 5.35 -2.59 -1.52
CA ASP A 259 5.04 -4.02 -1.55
C ASP A 259 4.92 -4.58 -0.12
N VAL A 260 3.71 -4.44 0.46
CA VAL A 260 3.36 -4.96 1.78
C VAL A 260 3.35 -6.49 1.79
N ASP A 261 2.98 -7.11 0.67
CA ASP A 261 2.87 -8.57 0.56
C ASP A 261 4.25 -9.23 0.66
N ALA A 262 5.26 -8.65 0.00
CA ALA A 262 6.64 -9.12 0.10
C ALA A 262 7.18 -8.99 1.54
N LEU A 263 6.88 -7.88 2.22
CA LEU A 263 7.27 -7.67 3.62
C LEU A 263 6.63 -8.72 4.54
N VAL A 264 5.33 -8.93 4.42
CA VAL A 264 4.60 -9.94 5.21
C VAL A 264 5.12 -11.35 4.94
N ALA A 265 5.45 -11.68 3.68
CA ALA A 265 6.01 -12.98 3.33
C ALA A 265 7.37 -13.26 4.00
N GLU A 266 8.26 -12.25 4.10
CA GLU A 266 9.53 -12.41 4.81
C GLU A 266 9.33 -12.54 6.33
N ILE A 267 8.38 -11.77 6.89
CA ILE A 267 8.01 -11.92 8.31
C ILE A 267 7.48 -13.33 8.58
N ALA A 268 6.53 -13.82 7.78
CA ALA A 268 5.99 -15.16 7.93
C ALA A 268 7.07 -16.25 7.80
N ALA A 269 7.96 -16.14 6.80
CA ALA A 269 9.07 -17.07 6.61
C ALA A 269 9.99 -17.14 7.83
N PHE A 270 10.22 -16.00 8.49
CA PHE A 270 11.06 -15.94 9.69
C PHE A 270 10.33 -16.49 10.94
N VAL A 271 9.03 -16.17 11.09
CA VAL A 271 8.26 -16.49 12.30
C VAL A 271 7.77 -17.93 12.32
N ILE A 272 7.29 -18.45 11.19
CA ILE A 272 6.67 -19.79 11.08
C ILE A 272 7.41 -20.73 10.12
N GLY A 273 8.52 -20.29 9.52
CA GLY A 273 9.31 -21.09 8.58
C GLY A 273 8.71 -21.25 7.19
N GLU A 274 7.58 -20.59 6.91
CA GLU A 274 6.88 -20.67 5.64
C GLU A 274 6.61 -19.27 5.09
N ARG A 275 6.86 -19.06 3.79
CA ARG A 275 6.40 -17.85 3.11
C ARG A 275 4.89 -17.89 2.95
N ARG A 276 4.17 -17.02 3.62
CA ARG A 276 2.74 -16.81 3.41
C ARG A 276 2.51 -15.46 2.77
N LEU A 277 1.75 -15.47 1.70
CA LEU A 277 1.22 -14.25 1.12
C LEU A 277 -0.11 -13.94 1.79
N PRO A 278 -0.41 -12.66 2.06
CA PRO A 278 -1.72 -12.27 2.53
C PRO A 278 -2.82 -12.75 1.59
N PRO A 279 -4.04 -12.99 2.09
CA PRO A 279 -5.17 -13.33 1.23
C PRO A 279 -5.35 -12.22 0.17
N PRO A 280 -5.76 -12.57 -1.07
CA PRO A 280 -6.00 -11.56 -2.08
C PRO A 280 -7.06 -10.57 -1.61
N GLN A 281 -6.80 -9.29 -1.80
CA GLN A 281 -7.78 -8.26 -1.49
C GLN A 281 -8.87 -8.27 -2.55
N ARG A 282 -10.11 -8.55 -2.16
CA ARG A 282 -11.26 -8.47 -3.06
C ARG A 282 -11.71 -7.02 -3.20
N ILE A 283 -11.65 -6.50 -4.42
CA ILE A 283 -12.05 -5.12 -4.74
C ILE A 283 -13.04 -5.11 -5.90
N LEU A 284 -13.97 -4.16 -5.87
CA LEU A 284 -14.82 -3.85 -7.01
C LEU A 284 -14.06 -2.93 -7.96
N ALA A 285 -13.82 -3.36 -9.18
CA ALA A 285 -13.13 -2.56 -10.19
C ALA A 285 -13.72 -2.77 -11.59
N ALA A 286 -13.55 -1.77 -12.45
CA ALA A 286 -13.78 -1.95 -13.86
C ALA A 286 -12.50 -2.50 -14.51
N VAL A 287 -12.59 -3.71 -15.06
CA VAL A 287 -11.50 -4.40 -15.76
C VAL A 287 -11.63 -4.13 -17.24
N MET A 288 -10.54 -3.70 -17.86
CA MET A 288 -10.45 -3.46 -19.30
C MET A 288 -9.36 -4.35 -19.91
N TYR A 289 -9.72 -5.13 -20.92
CA TYR A 289 -8.78 -5.84 -21.78
C TYR A 289 -8.76 -5.21 -23.17
N THR A 290 -7.58 -5.14 -23.76
CA THR A 290 -7.40 -4.70 -25.15
C THR A 290 -6.56 -5.70 -25.91
N ASP A 291 -6.70 -5.73 -27.24
CA ASP A 291 -5.91 -6.56 -28.14
C ASP A 291 -5.89 -5.95 -29.55
N LEU A 292 -4.74 -5.97 -30.23
CA LEU A 292 -4.61 -5.46 -31.60
C LEU A 292 -5.11 -6.48 -32.61
N VAL A 293 -5.91 -6.01 -33.55
CA VAL A 293 -6.40 -6.86 -34.66
C VAL A 293 -5.32 -7.05 -35.70
N ALA A 294 -5.10 -8.31 -36.09
CA ALA A 294 -4.13 -8.73 -37.11
C ALA A 294 -2.66 -8.36 -36.79
N SER A 295 -2.30 -8.32 -35.51
CA SER A 295 -0.96 -7.97 -35.02
C SER A 295 0.15 -8.82 -35.63
N THR A 296 -0.03 -10.14 -35.67
CA THR A 296 0.92 -11.10 -36.27
C THR A 296 1.18 -10.82 -37.76
N GLN A 297 0.12 -10.55 -38.53
CA GLN A 297 0.26 -10.23 -39.96
C GLN A 297 1.00 -8.92 -40.17
N ARG A 298 0.75 -7.92 -39.32
CA ARG A 298 1.46 -6.63 -39.34
C ARG A 298 2.92 -6.78 -38.96
N ALA A 299 3.22 -7.55 -37.92
CA ALA A 299 4.58 -7.88 -37.52
C ALA A 299 5.38 -8.48 -38.69
N VAL A 300 4.81 -9.45 -39.39
CA VAL A 300 5.44 -10.08 -40.57
C VAL A 300 5.63 -9.06 -41.68
N SER A 301 4.67 -8.18 -41.94
CA SER A 301 4.75 -7.19 -43.04
C SER A 301 5.74 -6.04 -42.77
N LEU A 302 5.92 -5.63 -41.52
CA LEU A 302 6.75 -4.50 -41.11
C LEU A 302 8.19 -4.91 -40.75
N GLY A 303 8.38 -6.17 -40.38
CA GLY A 303 9.64 -6.68 -39.82
C GLY A 303 9.85 -6.23 -38.35
N ASP A 304 10.68 -6.98 -37.63
CA ASP A 304 10.82 -6.89 -36.15
C ASP A 304 11.15 -5.50 -35.64
N ALA A 305 12.09 -4.78 -36.28
CA ALA A 305 12.51 -3.48 -35.79
C ALA A 305 11.41 -2.40 -35.87
N ARG A 306 10.68 -2.38 -37.01
CA ARG A 306 9.57 -1.45 -37.21
C ARG A 306 8.37 -1.83 -36.35
N TRP A 307 8.09 -3.11 -36.19
CA TRP A 307 7.01 -3.61 -35.36
C TRP A 307 7.24 -3.24 -33.88
N LYS A 308 8.48 -3.40 -33.39
CA LYS A 308 8.84 -2.96 -32.02
C LYS A 308 8.56 -1.48 -31.81
N PHE A 309 8.94 -0.61 -32.76
CA PHE A 309 8.65 0.82 -32.65
C PHE A 309 7.14 1.13 -32.61
N VAL A 310 6.32 0.38 -33.37
CA VAL A 310 4.86 0.49 -33.33
C VAL A 310 4.32 0.07 -31.96
N LEU A 311 4.82 -1.03 -31.40
CA LEU A 311 4.42 -1.48 -30.06
C LEU A 311 4.83 -0.50 -28.96
N ASP A 312 6.02 0.09 -29.03
CA ASP A 312 6.47 1.09 -28.04
C ASP A 312 5.52 2.32 -28.02
N ARG A 313 5.07 2.77 -29.18
CA ARG A 313 4.09 3.87 -29.29
C ARG A 313 2.70 3.45 -28.81
N HIS A 314 2.26 2.28 -29.21
CA HIS A 314 1.02 1.66 -28.73
C HIS A 314 0.98 1.62 -27.21
N ASP A 315 2.03 1.07 -26.58
CA ASP A 315 2.12 0.96 -25.12
C ASP A 315 2.09 2.33 -24.42
N ALA A 316 2.79 3.31 -24.99
CA ALA A 316 2.76 4.68 -24.47
C ALA A 316 1.35 5.31 -24.55
N ALA A 317 0.65 5.11 -25.68
CA ALA A 317 -0.72 5.60 -25.85
C ALA A 317 -1.70 4.95 -24.87
N LEU A 318 -1.60 3.62 -24.66
CA LEU A 318 -2.45 2.91 -23.72
C LEU A 318 -2.19 3.34 -22.27
N ARG A 319 -0.92 3.43 -21.85
CA ARG A 319 -0.58 3.91 -20.50
C ARG A 319 -1.06 5.33 -20.25
N GLY A 320 -0.91 6.22 -21.25
CA GLY A 320 -1.40 7.59 -21.16
C GLY A 320 -2.92 7.68 -21.05
N ALA A 321 -3.66 6.90 -21.85
CA ALA A 321 -5.13 6.87 -21.81
C ALA A 321 -5.69 6.31 -20.49
N VAL A 322 -5.12 5.20 -20.01
CA VAL A 322 -5.50 4.55 -18.75
C VAL A 322 -5.16 5.44 -17.55
N GLY A 323 -3.90 5.89 -17.45
CA GLY A 323 -3.44 6.77 -16.36
C GLY A 323 -4.20 8.09 -16.30
N GLY A 324 -4.47 8.71 -17.47
CA GLY A 324 -5.28 9.94 -17.57
C GLY A 324 -6.76 9.78 -17.17
N CYS A 325 -7.22 8.55 -16.92
CA CYS A 325 -8.54 8.24 -16.36
C CYS A 325 -8.47 7.67 -14.92
N GLY A 326 -7.32 7.76 -14.25
CA GLY A 326 -7.10 7.27 -12.90
C GLY A 326 -6.99 5.74 -12.81
N GLY A 327 -6.71 5.07 -13.93
CA GLY A 327 -6.54 3.62 -13.99
C GLY A 327 -5.07 3.19 -13.91
N THR A 328 -4.89 1.89 -13.72
CA THR A 328 -3.57 1.24 -13.66
C THR A 328 -3.47 0.17 -14.75
N VAL A 329 -2.41 0.19 -15.54
CA VAL A 329 -2.05 -0.92 -16.43
C VAL A 329 -1.38 -2.00 -15.59
N ILE A 330 -2.01 -3.15 -15.49
CA ILE A 330 -1.55 -4.28 -14.67
C ILE A 330 -0.45 -5.04 -15.40
N LYS A 331 -0.69 -5.38 -16.64
CA LYS A 331 0.29 -6.09 -17.48
C LYS A 331 0.01 -5.89 -18.96
N THR A 332 1.06 -6.01 -19.77
CA THR A 332 0.97 -6.12 -21.23
C THR A 332 0.81 -7.59 -21.59
N THR A 333 -0.02 -7.88 -22.59
CA THR A 333 -0.30 -9.25 -23.10
C THR A 333 0.30 -9.49 -24.49
N GLY A 334 1.42 -8.80 -24.77
CA GLY A 334 2.08 -8.81 -26.07
C GLY A 334 1.64 -7.60 -26.90
N ASP A 335 0.49 -7.67 -27.54
CA ASP A 335 -0.11 -6.64 -28.39
C ASP A 335 -1.38 -6.01 -27.78
N GLY A 336 -1.61 -6.23 -26.50
CA GLY A 336 -2.70 -5.65 -25.72
C GLY A 336 -2.32 -5.41 -24.27
N ILE A 337 -3.30 -4.95 -23.46
CA ILE A 337 -3.12 -4.75 -22.03
C ILE A 337 -4.29 -5.31 -21.23
N LEU A 338 -3.99 -5.64 -19.97
CA LEU A 338 -4.94 -5.73 -18.88
C LEU A 338 -4.81 -4.46 -18.04
N ALA A 339 -5.89 -3.76 -17.82
CA ALA A 339 -5.93 -2.58 -16.97
C ALA A 339 -7.13 -2.62 -16.01
N THR A 340 -6.98 -1.96 -14.87
CA THR A 340 -8.08 -1.70 -13.93
C THR A 340 -8.34 -0.21 -13.82
N LEU A 341 -9.61 0.14 -13.65
CA LEU A 341 -10.06 1.52 -13.52
C LEU A 341 -11.02 1.65 -12.33
N PRO A 342 -11.04 2.83 -11.66
CA PRO A 342 -11.77 3.01 -10.41
C PRO A 342 -13.30 3.00 -10.59
N SER A 343 -13.81 3.16 -11.82
CA SER A 343 -15.25 3.15 -12.11
C SER A 343 -15.53 2.76 -13.55
N ALA A 344 -16.78 2.33 -13.80
CA ALA A 344 -17.26 2.05 -15.14
C ALA A 344 -17.11 3.26 -16.09
N GLY A 345 -17.43 4.47 -15.63
CA GLY A 345 -17.27 5.67 -16.44
C GLY A 345 -15.80 6.00 -16.77
N ALA A 346 -14.86 5.75 -15.85
CA ALA A 346 -13.45 5.88 -16.12
C ALA A 346 -12.98 4.88 -17.18
N ALA A 347 -13.48 3.63 -17.12
CA ALA A 347 -13.17 2.59 -18.08
C ALA A 347 -13.67 2.89 -19.49
N LEU A 348 -14.89 3.42 -19.61
CA LEU A 348 -15.44 3.83 -20.91
C LEU A 348 -14.58 4.94 -21.53
N ARG A 349 -14.29 6.00 -20.77
CA ARG A 349 -13.43 7.10 -21.26
C ARG A 349 -12.01 6.62 -21.66
N ALA A 350 -11.43 5.72 -20.89
CA ALA A 350 -10.12 5.15 -21.23
C ALA A 350 -10.20 4.33 -22.52
N ALA A 351 -11.21 3.49 -22.67
CA ALA A 351 -11.43 2.68 -23.86
C ALA A 351 -11.63 3.53 -25.13
N GLU A 352 -12.43 4.60 -25.06
CA GLU A 352 -12.61 5.53 -26.17
C GLU A 352 -11.29 6.21 -26.56
N ARG A 353 -10.53 6.71 -25.57
CA ARG A 353 -9.22 7.34 -25.82
C ARG A 353 -8.23 6.36 -26.43
N VAL A 354 -8.19 5.11 -25.97
CA VAL A 354 -7.36 4.05 -26.54
C VAL A 354 -7.75 3.79 -27.99
N ARG A 355 -9.04 3.52 -28.24
CA ARG A 355 -9.54 3.26 -29.59
C ARG A 355 -9.18 4.40 -30.57
N ASP A 356 -9.47 5.65 -30.16
CA ASP A 356 -9.29 6.82 -31.01
C ASP A 356 -7.80 7.12 -31.27
N ALA A 357 -6.94 6.98 -30.26
CA ALA A 357 -5.49 7.15 -30.42
C ALA A 357 -4.90 6.11 -31.37
N LEU A 358 -5.31 4.84 -31.25
CA LEU A 358 -4.80 3.78 -32.12
C LEU A 358 -5.36 3.85 -33.53
N ALA A 359 -6.60 4.32 -33.71
CA ALA A 359 -7.20 4.57 -35.02
C ALA A 359 -6.43 5.61 -35.83
N ILE A 360 -5.89 6.67 -35.19
CA ILE A 360 -5.04 7.69 -35.83
C ILE A 360 -3.77 7.03 -36.41
N GLU A 361 -3.24 6.00 -35.74
CA GLU A 361 -2.07 5.25 -36.20
C GLU A 361 -2.39 4.12 -37.17
N GLY A 362 -3.66 4.01 -37.56
CA GLY A 362 -4.14 2.94 -38.42
C GLY A 362 -4.16 1.56 -37.77
N LEU A 363 -4.12 1.50 -36.42
CA LEU A 363 -4.17 0.27 -35.65
C LEU A 363 -5.60 -0.04 -35.24
N GLY A 364 -6.10 -1.20 -35.59
CA GLY A 364 -7.39 -1.69 -35.10
C GLY A 364 -7.23 -2.35 -33.73
N VAL A 365 -8.02 -1.93 -32.77
CA VAL A 365 -8.03 -2.49 -31.41
C VAL A 365 -9.42 -3.03 -31.09
N ARG A 366 -9.52 -4.14 -30.39
CA ARG A 366 -10.73 -4.66 -29.77
C ARG A 366 -10.62 -4.51 -28.25
N ILE A 367 -11.73 -4.11 -27.61
CA ILE A 367 -11.75 -3.77 -26.20
C ILE A 367 -12.92 -4.46 -25.51
N GLY A 368 -12.66 -5.10 -24.35
CA GLY A 368 -13.67 -5.68 -23.49
C GLY A 368 -13.64 -5.07 -22.10
N ILE A 369 -14.82 -4.73 -21.53
CA ILE A 369 -14.92 -4.12 -20.20
C ILE A 369 -15.94 -4.88 -19.36
N HIS A 370 -15.56 -5.14 -18.12
CA HIS A 370 -16.41 -5.73 -17.08
C HIS A 370 -16.25 -4.95 -15.76
N LEU A 371 -17.36 -4.70 -15.07
CA LEU A 371 -17.38 -4.19 -13.70
C LEU A 371 -17.76 -5.33 -12.77
N GLY A 372 -16.89 -5.67 -11.85
CA GLY A 372 -17.12 -6.75 -10.91
C GLY A 372 -16.01 -6.89 -9.88
N ASP A 373 -16.20 -7.84 -8.97
CA ASP A 373 -15.18 -8.16 -7.96
C ASP A 373 -13.99 -8.85 -8.63
N ILE A 374 -12.82 -8.38 -8.25
CA ILE A 374 -11.53 -8.97 -8.61
C ILE A 374 -10.67 -9.16 -7.38
N ASP A 375 -9.77 -10.13 -7.43
CA ASP A 375 -8.79 -10.37 -6.39
C ASP A 375 -7.50 -9.63 -6.76
N ARG A 376 -7.10 -8.66 -5.94
CA ARG A 376 -5.86 -7.91 -6.08
C ARG A 376 -4.80 -8.47 -5.13
N ARG A 377 -3.59 -8.69 -5.65
CA ARG A 377 -2.42 -9.11 -4.87
C ARG A 377 -1.21 -8.31 -5.36
N GLY A 378 -0.75 -7.36 -4.56
CA GLY A 378 0.25 -6.40 -4.99
C GLY A 378 -0.18 -5.67 -6.27
N ASP A 379 0.65 -5.75 -7.30
CA ASP A 379 0.39 -5.12 -8.61
C ASP A 379 -0.37 -6.04 -9.60
N ASP A 380 -0.65 -7.31 -9.26
CA ASP A 380 -1.40 -8.23 -10.11
C ASP A 380 -2.88 -8.32 -9.69
N VAL A 381 -3.72 -8.69 -10.66
CA VAL A 381 -5.14 -8.94 -10.44
C VAL A 381 -5.57 -10.26 -11.04
N SER A 382 -6.51 -10.92 -10.37
CA SER A 382 -7.06 -12.23 -10.76
C SER A 382 -8.56 -12.32 -10.44
N GLY A 383 -9.16 -13.45 -10.69
CA GLY A 383 -10.57 -13.71 -10.41
C GLY A 383 -11.44 -13.73 -11.66
N LEU A 384 -12.72 -14.09 -11.46
CA LEU A 384 -13.66 -14.27 -12.56
C LEU A 384 -13.90 -12.97 -13.33
N GLY A 385 -13.93 -11.81 -12.66
CA GLY A 385 -14.11 -10.50 -13.31
C GLY A 385 -13.06 -10.22 -14.39
N VAL A 386 -11.80 -10.61 -14.13
CA VAL A 386 -10.70 -10.50 -15.10
C VAL A 386 -10.93 -11.39 -16.32
N VAL A 387 -11.34 -12.64 -16.08
CA VAL A 387 -11.62 -13.61 -17.17
C VAL A 387 -12.80 -13.15 -18.01
N ILE A 388 -13.87 -12.61 -17.38
CA ILE A 388 -15.06 -12.13 -18.08
C ILE A 388 -14.70 -10.98 -19.03
N ALA A 389 -13.91 -9.99 -18.56
CA ALA A 389 -13.46 -8.87 -19.40
C ALA A 389 -12.68 -9.37 -20.64
N ALA A 390 -11.75 -10.32 -20.44
CA ALA A 390 -10.99 -10.92 -21.53
C ALA A 390 -11.90 -11.68 -22.54
N ARG A 391 -12.93 -12.38 -22.07
CA ARG A 391 -13.88 -13.07 -22.95
C ARG A 391 -14.78 -12.11 -23.72
N ALA A 392 -15.21 -11.02 -23.09
CA ALA A 392 -15.96 -9.96 -23.78
C ALA A 392 -15.11 -9.32 -24.89
N MET A 393 -13.83 -9.03 -24.62
CA MET A 393 -12.89 -8.49 -25.61
C MET A 393 -12.70 -9.45 -26.79
N ALA A 394 -12.62 -10.76 -26.54
CA ALA A 394 -12.41 -11.76 -27.58
C ALA A 394 -13.58 -11.87 -28.59
N LEU A 395 -14.76 -11.39 -28.24
CA LEU A 395 -15.94 -11.33 -29.09
C LEU A 395 -16.05 -10.04 -29.90
N ALA A 396 -15.26 -9.02 -29.56
CA ALA A 396 -15.28 -7.73 -30.22
C ALA A 396 -14.55 -7.76 -31.57
N ASP A 397 -15.05 -7.00 -32.55
CA ASP A 397 -14.38 -6.70 -33.80
C ASP A 397 -13.45 -5.48 -33.67
N SER A 398 -12.70 -5.19 -34.74
CA SER A 398 -11.82 -4.03 -34.82
C SER A 398 -12.58 -2.71 -34.58
N GLY A 399 -12.10 -1.92 -33.61
CA GLY A 399 -12.70 -0.64 -33.22
C GLY A 399 -13.90 -0.77 -32.29
N GLN A 400 -14.31 -1.99 -31.91
CA GLN A 400 -15.43 -2.19 -31.01
C GLN A 400 -15.01 -2.19 -29.53
N ILE A 401 -15.88 -1.63 -28.70
CA ILE A 401 -15.81 -1.64 -27.24
C ILE A 401 -17.03 -2.42 -26.73
N VAL A 402 -16.80 -3.68 -26.37
CA VAL A 402 -17.85 -4.57 -25.86
C VAL A 402 -17.84 -4.55 -24.33
N VAL A 403 -19.00 -4.36 -23.73
CA VAL A 403 -19.16 -4.25 -22.27
C VAL A 403 -20.16 -5.30 -21.78
N THR A 404 -19.97 -5.77 -20.55
CA THR A 404 -20.94 -6.64 -19.89
C THR A 404 -22.14 -5.84 -19.34
N ALA A 405 -23.23 -6.53 -19.03
CA ALA A 405 -24.46 -5.91 -18.50
C ALA A 405 -24.27 -5.17 -17.15
N SER A 406 -23.12 -5.35 -16.46
CA SER A 406 -22.80 -4.61 -15.24
C SER A 406 -22.37 -3.15 -15.49
N ILE A 407 -21.99 -2.77 -16.71
CA ILE A 407 -21.48 -1.45 -17.04
C ILE A 407 -22.61 -0.41 -17.21
N PRO A 408 -23.65 -0.62 -18.04
CA PRO A 408 -24.65 0.41 -18.31
C PRO A 408 -25.36 0.95 -17.05
N PRO A 409 -25.77 0.11 -16.06
CA PRO A 409 -26.38 0.61 -14.83
C PRO A 409 -25.43 1.49 -13.99
N ALA A 410 -24.13 1.22 -14.05
CA ALA A 410 -23.13 1.94 -13.27
C ALA A 410 -22.78 3.32 -13.85
N VAL A 411 -23.28 3.66 -15.05
CA VAL A 411 -23.02 4.94 -15.74
C VAL A 411 -24.30 5.72 -16.05
N ILE A 412 -25.41 5.41 -15.39
CA ILE A 412 -26.67 6.19 -15.50
C ILE A 412 -26.38 7.66 -15.18
N GLY A 413 -26.83 8.55 -16.08
CA GLY A 413 -26.57 9.99 -15.99
C GLY A 413 -25.29 10.46 -16.69
N GLN A 414 -24.51 9.57 -17.26
CA GLN A 414 -23.41 9.89 -18.18
C GLN A 414 -23.89 9.80 -19.64
N THR A 415 -23.13 10.40 -20.55
CA THR A 415 -23.48 10.46 -21.98
C THR A 415 -23.12 9.19 -22.77
N ALA A 416 -23.02 8.04 -22.16
CA ALA A 416 -22.71 6.78 -22.83
C ALA A 416 -23.98 6.15 -23.41
N THR A 417 -23.91 5.68 -24.66
CA THR A 417 -25.00 4.98 -25.33
C THR A 417 -24.58 3.54 -25.66
N PHE A 418 -25.49 2.60 -25.44
CA PHE A 418 -25.22 1.18 -25.64
C PHE A 418 -26.27 0.55 -26.55
N GLU A 419 -25.82 -0.36 -27.39
CA GLU A 419 -26.68 -1.21 -28.22
C GLU A 419 -26.51 -2.68 -27.82
N PRO A 420 -27.56 -3.51 -27.88
CA PRO A 420 -27.43 -4.94 -27.63
C PRO A 420 -26.40 -5.58 -28.60
N PHE A 421 -25.37 -6.22 -28.04
CA PHE A 421 -24.38 -6.96 -28.84
C PHE A 421 -24.78 -8.44 -28.98
N GLY A 422 -25.49 -8.97 -28.00
CA GLY A 422 -25.99 -10.35 -27.95
C GLY A 422 -25.85 -10.97 -26.57
N THR A 423 -26.27 -12.22 -26.46
CA THR A 423 -26.12 -13.03 -25.24
C THR A 423 -25.26 -14.26 -25.56
N TYR A 424 -24.19 -14.43 -24.80
CA TYR A 424 -23.16 -15.41 -25.10
C TYR A 424 -22.87 -16.32 -23.90
N GLU A 425 -22.47 -17.55 -24.18
CA GLU A 425 -21.79 -18.41 -23.24
C GLU A 425 -20.29 -18.08 -23.27
N LEU A 426 -19.74 -17.59 -22.17
CA LEU A 426 -18.33 -17.28 -22.08
C LEU A 426 -17.55 -18.54 -21.66
N LYS A 427 -16.55 -18.94 -22.44
CA LYS A 427 -15.78 -20.16 -22.19
C LYS A 427 -15.22 -20.24 -20.78
N GLY A 428 -15.66 -21.23 -20.00
CA GLY A 428 -15.23 -21.48 -18.63
C GLY A 428 -15.95 -20.63 -17.56
N ILE A 429 -16.98 -19.86 -17.95
CA ILE A 429 -17.80 -19.07 -17.03
C ILE A 429 -19.24 -19.61 -17.06
N PRO A 430 -19.84 -19.91 -15.90
CA PRO A 430 -21.21 -20.41 -15.85
C PRO A 430 -22.24 -19.38 -16.36
N GLY A 431 -23.30 -19.88 -17.00
CA GLY A 431 -24.45 -19.11 -17.45
C GLY A 431 -24.24 -18.37 -18.76
N THR A 432 -25.26 -17.58 -19.12
CA THR A 432 -25.28 -16.76 -20.33
C THR A 432 -25.10 -15.28 -19.95
N TRP A 433 -24.32 -14.56 -20.74
CA TRP A 433 -23.89 -13.20 -20.46
C TRP A 433 -24.41 -12.26 -21.54
N PRO A 434 -25.36 -11.35 -21.19
CA PRO A 434 -25.75 -10.27 -22.09
C PRO A 434 -24.57 -9.29 -22.23
N LEU A 435 -24.19 -9.03 -23.48
CA LEU A 435 -23.16 -8.07 -23.83
C LEU A 435 -23.76 -6.90 -24.59
N GLN A 436 -23.13 -5.74 -24.47
CA GLN A 436 -23.55 -4.52 -25.16
C GLN A 436 -22.34 -3.87 -25.84
N LEU A 437 -22.60 -3.20 -26.93
CA LEU A 437 -21.64 -2.42 -27.69
C LEU A 437 -21.76 -0.95 -27.26
N LEU A 438 -20.63 -0.34 -26.89
CA LEU A 438 -20.57 1.12 -26.70
C LEU A 438 -20.65 1.80 -28.07
N THR A 439 -21.70 2.58 -28.31
CA THR A 439 -21.86 3.38 -29.50
C THR A 439 -21.46 4.82 -29.23
N ASN A 440 -20.70 5.43 -30.15
CA ASN A 440 -20.16 6.78 -29.98
C ASN A 440 -21.28 7.81 -29.76
N ASN A 441 -21.14 8.61 -28.72
CA ASN A 441 -21.76 9.91 -28.70
C ASN A 441 -21.08 10.80 -29.74
N GLN A 442 -21.69 10.93 -30.89
CA GLN A 442 -21.39 12.06 -31.77
C GLN A 442 -21.75 13.33 -30.98
N THR A 443 -20.73 14.16 -30.72
CA THR A 443 -20.98 15.57 -30.38
C THR A 443 -21.87 16.17 -31.46
N THR A 444 -23.16 16.20 -31.20
CA THR A 444 -24.08 17.03 -31.94
C THR A 444 -23.64 18.48 -31.74
N SER A 445 -22.85 18.99 -32.66
CA SER A 445 -22.71 20.42 -32.86
C SER A 445 -24.10 20.95 -33.22
N THR A 446 -24.85 21.33 -32.19
CA THR A 446 -26.04 22.15 -32.38
C THR A 446 -25.59 23.48 -32.99
N SER A 447 -25.63 23.56 -34.31
CA SER A 447 -25.72 24.83 -35.01
C SER A 447 -27.03 25.52 -34.50
N ARG A 448 -26.85 26.47 -33.59
CA ARG A 448 -27.89 27.45 -33.25
C ARG A 448 -28.16 28.26 -34.51
N THR A 449 -29.12 27.84 -35.28
CA THR A 449 -29.85 28.74 -36.19
C THR A 449 -30.72 29.64 -35.33
N SER A 450 -30.32 30.87 -35.18
CA SER A 450 -31.13 31.94 -34.61
C SER A 450 -32.39 32.10 -35.42
N PRO A 451 -33.58 32.15 -34.82
CA PRO A 451 -34.78 32.64 -35.55
C PRO A 451 -34.66 34.15 -35.68
N ASN A 452 -34.62 34.59 -36.94
CA ASN A 452 -34.75 35.96 -37.35
C ASN A 452 -36.19 36.41 -37.06
N THR A 453 -36.37 37.36 -36.12
CA THR A 453 -37.63 38.06 -35.93
C THR A 453 -37.48 39.51 -36.37
N THR A 454 -38.10 39.86 -37.42
CA THR A 454 -38.52 41.24 -37.76
C THR A 454 -39.87 41.15 -38.51
N PRO A 455 -40.70 42.13 -38.42
CA PRO A 455 -40.73 43.42 -37.68
C PRO A 455 -41.75 43.50 -36.58
#